data_1379979912ef69dc0f3dcc2caeb659af
#
_entry.id   1379979912ef69dc0f3dcc2caeb659af
#
_cell.length_a   1.000
_cell.length_b   1.000
_cell.length_c   1.000
_cell.angle_alpha   90.00
_cell.angle_beta   90.00
_cell.angle_gamma   90.00
#
_symmetry.space_group_name_H-M   'P 1'
#
loop_
_entity.id
_entity.type
_entity.pdbx_description
1 polymer ?
#
loop_
_entity_poly.entity_id
_entity_poly.type
_entity_poly.pdbx_seq_one_letter_code
_entity_poly.pdbx_strand_id
1 'polypeptide(L)'
;MNELYNTWQTLISSLDRVKENGQNHITACCPAHDDSNPSLSISMTEDRILFNCHAGCSFQDIIRALNMGNYSFGLSNKTNSELQKIIARYKYKNIEGKNVYDVVRFEPKDFRTQRPDGKWTLDGVTRVPYRLPQLLAGIKEGKEILLLEGEKDCDNAENIGLVATTFPGGAGKWRKEYSK
;
A
#
# COMPACT_ATOMS: atom_id res chain seq x y z
N MET A 1 -22.21 27.55 -0.82
CA MET A 1 -22.23 26.43 0.13
C MET A 1 -21.31 25.37 -0.41
N ASN A 2 -20.46 24.77 0.42
CA ASN A 2 -19.41 23.85 -0.04
C ASN A 2 -20.06 22.50 -0.47
N GLU A 3 -19.77 22.01 -1.67
CA GLU A 3 -20.27 20.75 -2.22
C GLU A 3 -20.01 19.56 -1.26
N LEU A 4 -18.86 19.55 -0.60
CA LEU A 4 -18.49 18.55 0.39
C LEU A 4 -19.45 18.54 1.58
N TYR A 5 -19.90 19.71 2.05
CA TYR A 5 -20.86 19.80 3.14
C TYR A 5 -22.23 19.24 2.75
N ASN A 6 -22.69 19.50 1.52
CA ASN A 6 -23.94 18.92 1.02
C ASN A 6 -23.85 17.39 0.90
N THR A 7 -22.71 16.88 0.42
CA THR A 7 -22.42 15.44 0.41
C THR A 7 -22.45 14.85 1.81
N TRP A 8 -21.87 15.52 2.80
CA TRP A 8 -21.87 15.11 4.21
C TRP A 8 -23.31 15.01 4.77
N GLN A 9 -24.16 16.00 4.53
CA GLN A 9 -25.54 15.99 5.00
C GLN A 9 -26.36 14.87 4.35
N THR A 10 -26.19 14.65 3.04
CA THR A 10 -26.84 13.55 2.32
C THR A 10 -26.38 12.20 2.85
N LEU A 11 -25.09 12.05 3.10
CA LEU A 11 -24.51 10.83 3.65
C LEU A 11 -25.10 10.48 5.01
N ILE A 12 -25.14 11.43 5.94
CA ILE A 12 -25.73 11.25 7.28
C ILE A 12 -27.17 10.79 7.19
N SER A 13 -27.96 11.41 6.31
CA SER A 13 -29.38 11.06 6.12
C SER A 13 -29.61 9.68 5.48
N SER A 14 -28.59 9.11 4.84
CA SER A 14 -28.65 7.82 4.15
C SER A 14 -28.15 6.64 5.01
N LEU A 15 -27.70 6.89 6.23
CA LEU A 15 -27.12 5.90 7.12
C LEU A 15 -28.07 5.54 8.26
N ASP A 16 -28.02 4.29 8.70
CA ASP A 16 -28.77 3.78 9.83
C ASP A 16 -27.98 3.89 11.14
N ARG A 17 -28.70 4.16 12.25
CA ARG A 17 -28.16 4.23 13.61
C ARG A 17 -26.97 5.18 13.73
N VAL A 18 -27.08 6.35 13.14
CA VAL A 18 -26.05 7.39 13.20
C VAL A 18 -25.91 7.88 14.64
N LYS A 19 -24.67 7.91 15.12
CA LYS A 19 -24.27 8.49 16.40
C LYS A 19 -23.19 9.54 16.13
N GLU A 20 -23.46 10.77 16.52
CA GLU A 20 -22.49 11.87 16.42
C GLU A 20 -21.48 11.78 17.59
N ASN A 21 -20.19 11.80 17.24
CA ASN A 21 -19.08 11.74 18.19
C ASN A 21 -18.23 13.03 18.15
N GLY A 22 -18.81 14.13 17.69
CA GLY A 22 -18.18 15.45 17.52
C GLY A 22 -18.71 16.17 16.30
N GLN A 23 -18.23 17.39 16.02
CA GLN A 23 -18.76 18.23 14.94
C GLN A 23 -18.62 17.62 13.54
N ASN A 24 -17.60 16.82 13.30
CA ASN A 24 -17.28 16.27 11.99
C ASN A 24 -16.96 14.76 12.05
N HIS A 25 -17.49 14.06 13.03
CA HIS A 25 -17.24 12.63 13.22
C HIS A 25 -18.52 11.92 13.64
N ILE A 26 -18.87 10.85 12.91
CA ILE A 26 -20.00 9.99 13.20
C ILE A 26 -19.61 8.52 13.20
N THR A 27 -20.40 7.71 13.89
CA THR A 27 -20.42 6.26 13.71
C THR A 27 -21.83 5.84 13.29
N ALA A 28 -21.93 4.81 12.44
CA ALA A 28 -23.20 4.31 11.92
C ALA A 28 -23.10 2.81 11.60
N CYS A 29 -24.23 2.15 11.35
CA CYS A 29 -24.20 0.84 10.75
C CYS A 29 -23.66 0.90 9.32
N CYS A 30 -22.81 -0.07 8.95
CA CYS A 30 -22.23 -0.12 7.63
C CYS A 30 -23.26 -0.70 6.62
N PRO A 31 -23.58 0.01 5.53
CA PRO A 31 -24.55 -0.48 4.55
C PRO A 31 -24.02 -1.59 3.64
N ALA A 32 -22.70 -1.85 3.66
CA ALA A 32 -22.05 -2.82 2.78
C ALA A 32 -21.97 -4.25 3.35
N HIS A 33 -22.44 -4.47 4.59
CA HIS A 33 -22.59 -5.79 5.19
C HIS A 33 -23.75 -5.79 6.19
N ASP A 34 -24.19 -6.95 6.64
CA ASP A 34 -25.22 -7.07 7.67
C ASP A 34 -24.63 -6.59 9.03
N ASP A 35 -25.06 -5.39 9.44
CA ASP A 35 -24.49 -4.65 10.57
C ASP A 35 -25.57 -4.33 11.61
N SER A 36 -25.55 -5.02 12.72
CA SER A 36 -26.46 -4.81 13.85
C SER A 36 -25.90 -3.81 14.88
N ASN A 37 -24.59 -3.54 14.86
CA ASN A 37 -23.91 -2.61 15.76
C ASN A 37 -23.05 -1.63 14.94
N PRO A 38 -23.14 -0.30 15.15
CA PRO A 38 -22.39 0.68 14.38
C PRO A 38 -20.91 0.35 14.26
N SER A 39 -20.48 -0.08 13.07
CA SER A 39 -19.10 -0.45 12.76
C SER A 39 -18.43 0.47 11.74
N LEU A 40 -19.18 1.41 11.16
CA LEU A 40 -18.69 2.38 10.20
C LEU A 40 -18.38 3.70 10.88
N SER A 41 -17.12 4.10 10.88
CA SER A 41 -16.65 5.41 11.36
C SER A 41 -16.43 6.32 10.17
N ILE A 42 -16.99 7.54 10.21
CA ILE A 42 -16.90 8.52 9.13
C ILE A 42 -16.47 9.86 9.73
N SER A 43 -15.50 10.50 9.08
CA SER A 43 -15.00 11.81 9.50
C SER A 43 -14.94 12.76 8.29
N MET A 44 -15.36 14.00 8.49
CA MET A 44 -15.20 15.07 7.51
C MET A 44 -14.04 15.97 7.92
N THR A 45 -13.09 16.15 6.99
CA THR A 45 -12.01 17.14 7.11
C THR A 45 -12.33 18.37 6.25
N GLU A 46 -11.42 19.32 6.16
CA GLU A 46 -11.61 20.53 5.33
C GLU A 46 -11.75 20.20 3.84
N ASP A 47 -11.11 19.12 3.38
CA ASP A 47 -10.97 18.77 1.97
C ASP A 47 -11.62 17.43 1.56
N ARG A 48 -12.02 16.57 2.51
CA ARG A 48 -12.53 15.23 2.21
C ARG A 48 -13.39 14.61 3.30
N ILE A 49 -14.13 13.55 2.93
CA ILE A 49 -14.82 12.65 3.85
C ILE A 49 -14.08 11.32 3.87
N LEU A 50 -13.72 10.85 5.05
CA LEU A 50 -12.99 9.62 5.31
C LEU A 50 -13.93 8.55 5.87
N PHE A 51 -13.78 7.31 5.40
CA PHE A 51 -14.57 6.16 5.82
C PHE A 51 -13.66 5.07 6.38
N ASN A 52 -14.06 4.47 7.47
CA ASN A 52 -13.39 3.30 8.05
C ASN A 52 -14.44 2.32 8.60
N CYS A 53 -14.62 1.20 7.92
CA CYS A 53 -15.44 0.11 8.42
C CYS A 53 -14.58 -0.87 9.22
N HIS A 54 -14.91 -1.08 10.49
CA HIS A 54 -14.17 -2.00 11.37
C HIS A 54 -14.34 -3.47 10.98
N ALA A 55 -15.35 -3.80 10.17
CA ALA A 55 -15.53 -5.12 9.57
C ALA A 55 -14.75 -5.32 8.25
N GLY A 56 -14.03 -4.27 7.78
CA GLY A 56 -13.13 -4.36 6.62
C GLY A 56 -13.77 -4.11 5.26
N CYS A 57 -15.01 -3.58 5.18
CA CYS A 57 -15.61 -3.20 3.90
C CYS A 57 -14.81 -2.09 3.22
N SER A 58 -14.64 -2.20 1.89
CA SER A 58 -13.96 -1.16 1.12
C SER A 58 -14.84 0.09 0.95
N PHE A 59 -14.20 1.24 0.70
CA PHE A 59 -14.90 2.49 0.38
C PHE A 59 -15.87 2.30 -0.80
N GLN A 60 -15.44 1.58 -1.84
CA GLN A 60 -16.25 1.33 -3.03
C GLN A 60 -17.51 0.52 -2.71
N ASP A 61 -17.41 -0.48 -1.83
CA ASP A 61 -18.57 -1.29 -1.44
C ASP A 61 -19.57 -0.46 -0.64
N ILE A 62 -19.08 0.41 0.26
CA ILE A 62 -19.92 1.32 1.05
C ILE A 62 -20.64 2.31 0.15
N ILE A 63 -19.95 2.98 -0.78
CA ILE A 63 -20.54 3.95 -1.70
C ILE A 63 -21.53 3.31 -2.66
N ARG A 64 -21.25 2.08 -3.11
CA ARG A 64 -22.17 1.30 -3.94
C ARG A 64 -23.47 0.97 -3.18
N ALA A 65 -23.34 0.52 -1.93
CA ALA A 65 -24.49 0.19 -1.08
C ALA A 65 -25.37 1.42 -0.77
N LEU A 66 -24.74 2.59 -0.62
CA LEU A 66 -25.42 3.87 -0.44
C LEU A 66 -26.00 4.46 -1.75
N ASN A 67 -25.68 3.87 -2.90
CA ASN A 67 -26.02 4.42 -4.23
C ASN A 67 -25.53 5.88 -4.45
N MET A 68 -24.38 6.20 -3.85
CA MET A 68 -23.79 7.56 -3.85
C MET A 68 -22.62 7.72 -4.82
N GLY A 69 -22.55 6.90 -5.88
CA GLY A 69 -21.44 6.91 -6.84
C GLY A 69 -21.19 8.24 -7.58
N ASN A 70 -22.21 9.12 -7.64
CA ASN A 70 -22.13 10.43 -8.30
C ASN A 70 -21.79 11.58 -7.35
N TYR A 71 -21.56 11.31 -6.05
CA TYR A 71 -21.23 12.32 -5.07
C TYR A 71 -19.72 12.52 -4.94
N SER A 72 -19.32 13.78 -4.72
CA SER A 72 -17.93 14.12 -4.42
C SER A 72 -17.66 14.00 -2.93
N PHE A 73 -16.74 13.13 -2.55
CA PHE A 73 -16.31 12.96 -1.16
C PHE A 73 -14.99 13.71 -0.87
N GLY A 74 -14.65 14.70 -1.68
CA GLY A 74 -13.37 15.38 -1.62
C GLY A 74 -12.19 14.50 -2.08
N LEU A 75 -12.45 13.25 -2.41
CA LEU A 75 -11.52 12.46 -3.18
C LEU A 75 -11.54 13.08 -4.58
N SER A 76 -10.48 13.78 -4.98
CA SER A 76 -10.31 14.02 -6.40
C SER A 76 -10.50 12.65 -7.07
N ASN A 77 -11.36 12.55 -8.10
CA ASN A 77 -11.59 11.35 -8.92
C ASN A 77 -10.33 10.95 -9.72
N LYS A 78 -9.18 11.29 -9.18
CA LYS A 78 -7.91 10.68 -9.58
C LYS A 78 -7.94 9.29 -8.99
N THR A 79 -8.44 8.33 -9.79
CA THR A 79 -8.15 6.92 -9.53
C THR A 79 -6.69 6.86 -9.13
N ASN A 80 -6.39 6.21 -8.02
CA ASN A 80 -5.02 6.09 -7.48
C ASN A 80 -4.02 5.57 -8.55
N SER A 81 -4.50 5.14 -9.71
CA SER A 81 -3.72 4.73 -10.88
C SER A 81 -3.23 5.90 -11.75
N GLU A 82 -3.90 7.08 -11.74
CA GLU A 82 -3.52 8.19 -12.64
C GLU A 82 -2.52 9.18 -12.03
N LEU A 83 -2.25 9.09 -10.72
CA LEU A 83 -1.34 10.02 -10.04
C LEU A 83 -0.07 9.39 -9.49
N GLN A 84 0.03 8.06 -9.45
CA GLN A 84 1.24 7.41 -8.99
C GLN A 84 2.18 7.16 -10.17
N LYS A 85 3.15 8.03 -10.33
CA LYS A 85 4.23 7.82 -11.30
C LYS A 85 5.19 6.77 -10.76
N ILE A 86 5.45 5.72 -11.53
CA ILE A 86 6.53 4.78 -11.23
C ILE A 86 7.85 5.52 -11.45
N ILE A 87 8.67 5.62 -10.40
CA ILE A 87 9.98 6.29 -10.46
C ILE A 87 11.15 5.32 -10.40
N ALA A 88 10.93 4.08 -9.93
CA ALA A 88 11.94 3.02 -9.96
C ALA A 88 11.30 1.63 -9.92
N ARG A 89 12.00 0.65 -10.50
CA ARG A 89 11.73 -0.79 -10.39
C ARG A 89 12.99 -1.52 -9.97
N TYR A 90 12.93 -2.23 -8.85
CA TYR A 90 14.01 -3.02 -8.32
C TYR A 90 13.68 -4.50 -8.51
N LYS A 91 14.44 -5.18 -9.38
CA LYS A 91 14.20 -6.59 -9.75
C LYS A 91 14.86 -7.52 -8.75
N TYR A 92 14.06 -8.33 -8.09
CA TYR A 92 14.52 -9.39 -7.20
C TYR A 92 14.68 -10.68 -7.99
N LYS A 93 15.90 -11.19 -8.04
CA LYS A 93 16.28 -12.34 -8.84
C LYS A 93 16.65 -13.54 -7.95
N ASN A 94 16.32 -14.74 -8.39
CA ASN A 94 16.79 -15.97 -7.76
C ASN A 94 18.27 -16.24 -8.05
N ILE A 95 18.79 -17.36 -7.54
CA ILE A 95 20.20 -17.76 -7.71
C ILE A 95 20.61 -17.95 -9.19
N GLU A 96 19.65 -18.30 -10.05
CA GLU A 96 19.86 -18.48 -11.50
C GLU A 96 19.74 -17.14 -12.26
N GLY A 97 19.53 -16.02 -11.57
CA GLY A 97 19.37 -14.70 -12.19
C GLY A 97 17.99 -14.42 -12.79
N LYS A 98 17.02 -15.34 -12.62
CA LYS A 98 15.65 -15.17 -13.09
C LYS A 98 14.89 -14.21 -12.17
N ASN A 99 14.14 -13.28 -12.76
CA ASN A 99 13.30 -12.35 -11.99
C ASN A 99 12.17 -13.10 -11.28
N VAL A 100 12.06 -12.91 -9.97
CA VAL A 100 11.05 -13.54 -9.09
C VAL A 100 9.91 -12.58 -8.80
N TYR A 101 10.24 -11.32 -8.52
CA TYR A 101 9.32 -10.19 -8.33
C TYR A 101 10.07 -8.86 -8.43
N ASP A 102 9.31 -7.80 -8.58
CA ASP A 102 9.80 -6.42 -8.53
C ASP A 102 9.30 -5.74 -7.27
N VAL A 103 10.13 -4.88 -6.68
CA VAL A 103 9.69 -3.80 -5.79
C VAL A 103 9.59 -2.53 -6.64
N VAL A 104 8.40 -1.96 -6.70
CA VAL A 104 8.08 -0.80 -7.53
C VAL A 104 7.90 0.41 -6.62
N ARG A 105 8.69 1.45 -6.86
CA ARG A 105 8.61 2.73 -6.15
C ARG A 105 7.79 3.72 -6.94
N PHE A 106 6.88 4.38 -6.25
CA PHE A 106 5.99 5.41 -6.80
C PHE A 106 6.29 6.80 -6.24
N GLU A 107 5.77 7.79 -6.93
CA GLU A 107 5.62 9.16 -6.45
C GLU A 107 4.13 9.56 -6.52
N PRO A 108 3.52 10.07 -5.41
CA PRO A 108 4.06 10.21 -4.05
C PRO A 108 4.61 8.89 -3.48
N LYS A 109 5.55 8.98 -2.51
CA LYS A 109 6.31 7.85 -1.98
C LYS A 109 5.40 6.69 -1.53
N ASP A 110 5.40 5.65 -2.32
CA ASP A 110 4.75 4.37 -2.06
C ASP A 110 5.61 3.25 -2.64
N PHE A 111 5.52 2.05 -2.07
CA PHE A 111 6.25 0.88 -2.54
C PHE A 111 5.29 -0.30 -2.63
N ARG A 112 5.25 -0.94 -3.79
CA ARG A 112 4.44 -2.13 -4.01
C ARG A 112 5.27 -3.22 -4.64
N THR A 113 4.90 -4.46 -4.37
CA THR A 113 5.53 -5.62 -4.99
C THR A 113 4.70 -6.12 -6.15
N GLN A 114 5.36 -6.45 -7.26
CA GLN A 114 4.72 -6.98 -8.46
C GLN A 114 5.41 -8.25 -8.92
N ARG A 115 4.63 -9.27 -9.23
CA ARG A 115 5.12 -10.51 -9.83
C ARG A 115 5.40 -10.33 -11.33
N PRO A 116 6.23 -11.20 -11.95
CA PRO A 116 6.46 -11.15 -13.39
C PRO A 116 5.20 -11.34 -14.24
N ASP A 117 4.16 -11.99 -13.69
CA ASP A 117 2.83 -12.14 -14.32
C ASP A 117 1.95 -10.89 -14.21
N GLY A 118 2.47 -9.79 -13.65
CA GLY A 118 1.78 -8.52 -13.49
C GLY A 118 0.93 -8.38 -12.21
N LYS A 119 0.76 -9.43 -11.43
CA LYS A 119 -0.05 -9.38 -10.19
C LYS A 119 0.67 -8.64 -9.07
N TRP A 120 -0.07 -7.80 -8.36
CA TRP A 120 0.42 -6.98 -7.23
C TRP A 120 0.33 -7.72 -5.89
N THR A 121 0.93 -8.92 -5.83
CA THR A 121 1.00 -9.75 -4.62
C THR A 121 2.25 -10.62 -4.64
N LEU A 122 2.72 -11.05 -3.48
CA LEU A 122 3.78 -12.06 -3.32
C LEU A 122 3.26 -13.40 -2.80
N ASP A 123 1.95 -13.64 -2.88
CA ASP A 123 1.36 -14.91 -2.45
C ASP A 123 1.93 -16.07 -3.29
N GLY A 124 2.45 -17.09 -2.63
CA GLY A 124 3.11 -18.24 -3.26
C GLY A 124 4.47 -17.95 -3.87
N VAL A 125 5.06 -16.76 -3.64
CA VAL A 125 6.38 -16.39 -4.13
C VAL A 125 7.42 -16.54 -3.03
N THR A 126 8.49 -17.30 -3.28
CA THR A 126 9.65 -17.36 -2.41
C THR A 126 10.35 -16.00 -2.42
N ARG A 127 10.43 -15.36 -1.26
CA ARG A 127 11.11 -14.08 -1.11
C ARG A 127 12.61 -14.30 -1.05
N VAL A 128 13.35 -13.49 -1.79
CA VAL A 128 14.81 -13.54 -1.86
C VAL A 128 15.38 -12.18 -1.45
N PRO A 129 16.65 -12.10 -1.03
CA PRO A 129 17.35 -10.83 -0.85
C PRO A 129 17.51 -10.08 -2.18
N TYR A 130 17.57 -8.76 -2.11
CA TYR A 130 17.90 -7.94 -3.28
C TYR A 130 19.31 -8.28 -3.77
N ARG A 131 19.47 -8.43 -5.11
CA ARG A 131 20.76 -8.73 -5.74
C ARG A 131 21.37 -10.07 -5.28
N LEU A 132 20.53 -11.08 -5.04
CA LEU A 132 20.97 -12.40 -4.55
C LEU A 132 22.15 -13.01 -5.33
N PRO A 133 22.20 -13.00 -6.68
CA PRO A 133 23.34 -13.54 -7.42
C PRO A 133 24.66 -12.83 -7.07
N GLN A 134 24.64 -11.49 -6.99
CA GLN A 134 25.82 -10.68 -6.63
C GLN A 134 26.24 -10.89 -5.17
N LEU A 135 25.25 -10.98 -4.29
CA LEU A 135 25.46 -11.30 -2.88
C LEU A 135 26.23 -12.63 -2.71
N LEU A 136 25.74 -13.68 -3.37
CA LEU A 136 26.36 -15.01 -3.30
C LEU A 136 27.79 -15.02 -3.91
N ALA A 137 27.97 -14.30 -5.02
CA ALA A 137 29.31 -14.15 -5.62
C ALA A 137 30.27 -13.44 -4.66
N GLY A 138 29.82 -12.34 -4.02
CA GLY A 138 30.62 -11.60 -3.04
C GLY A 138 30.99 -12.44 -1.81
N ILE A 139 30.04 -13.23 -1.29
CA ILE A 139 30.30 -14.17 -0.20
C ILE A 139 31.37 -15.22 -0.60
N LYS A 140 31.24 -15.80 -1.81
CA LYS A 140 32.22 -16.77 -2.33
C LYS A 140 33.61 -16.18 -2.49
N GLU A 141 33.70 -14.91 -2.83
CA GLU A 141 34.95 -14.15 -2.97
C GLU A 141 35.52 -13.63 -1.64
N GLY A 142 34.82 -13.87 -0.52
CA GLY A 142 35.21 -13.38 0.81
C GLY A 142 35.09 -11.87 0.97
N LYS A 143 34.26 -11.21 0.18
CA LYS A 143 34.02 -9.77 0.26
C LYS A 143 33.15 -9.43 1.47
N GLU A 144 33.35 -8.24 2.01
CA GLU A 144 32.48 -7.66 3.01
C GLU A 144 31.10 -7.40 2.38
N ILE A 145 30.03 -7.76 3.10
CA ILE A 145 28.65 -7.62 2.64
C ILE A 145 27.96 -6.54 3.47
N LEU A 146 27.42 -5.54 2.80
CA LEU A 146 26.65 -4.48 3.43
C LEU A 146 25.15 -4.81 3.42
N LEU A 147 24.53 -4.76 4.58
CA LEU A 147 23.08 -4.79 4.71
C LEU A 147 22.55 -3.36 4.83
N LEU A 148 21.87 -2.87 3.79
CA LEU A 148 21.40 -1.49 3.68
C LEU A 148 19.88 -1.41 3.82
N GLU A 149 19.38 -0.20 4.08
CA GLU A 149 17.95 0.01 4.35
C GLU A 149 17.10 -0.15 3.10
N GLY A 150 17.58 0.25 1.92
CA GLY A 150 16.80 0.26 0.70
C GLY A 150 17.58 -0.16 -0.56
N GLU A 151 16.83 -0.49 -1.60
CA GLU A 151 17.36 -0.96 -2.89
C GLU A 151 18.23 0.11 -3.58
N LYS A 152 17.82 1.40 -3.48
CA LYS A 152 18.58 2.51 -4.04
C LYS A 152 19.99 2.61 -3.41
N ASP A 153 20.09 2.36 -2.12
CA ASP A 153 21.37 2.41 -1.41
C ASP A 153 22.27 1.23 -1.80
N CYS A 154 21.66 0.06 -2.05
CA CYS A 154 22.38 -1.10 -2.59
C CYS A 154 22.92 -0.82 -4.00
N ASP A 155 22.15 -0.16 -4.87
CA ASP A 155 22.61 0.20 -6.21
C ASP A 155 23.72 1.26 -6.16
N ASN A 156 23.63 2.21 -5.23
CA ASN A 156 24.70 3.20 -5.01
C ASN A 156 25.99 2.53 -4.51
N ALA A 157 25.87 1.56 -3.59
CA ALA A 157 27.02 0.81 -3.08
C ALA A 157 27.73 0.01 -4.20
N GLU A 158 26.94 -0.61 -5.11
CA GLU A 158 27.50 -1.30 -6.28
C GLU A 158 28.30 -0.35 -7.19
N ASN A 159 27.78 0.85 -7.44
CA ASN A 159 28.44 1.83 -8.30
C ASN A 159 29.85 2.21 -7.79
N ILE A 160 30.14 1.98 -6.54
CA ILE A 160 31.47 2.19 -5.92
C ILE A 160 32.19 0.86 -5.62
N GLY A 161 31.71 -0.26 -6.19
CA GLY A 161 32.37 -1.57 -6.10
C GLY A 161 32.13 -2.37 -4.81
N LEU A 162 31.19 -1.95 -3.98
CA LEU A 162 30.81 -2.66 -2.75
C LEU A 162 29.69 -3.67 -3.03
N VAL A 163 29.67 -4.74 -2.25
CA VAL A 163 28.60 -5.74 -2.30
C VAL A 163 27.55 -5.42 -1.24
N ALA A 164 26.33 -5.15 -1.68
CA ALA A 164 25.26 -4.76 -0.78
C ALA A 164 23.96 -5.50 -1.10
N THR A 165 23.14 -5.67 -0.07
CA THR A 165 21.80 -6.25 -0.17
C THR A 165 20.82 -5.56 0.77
N THR A 166 19.53 -5.79 0.52
CA THR A 166 18.42 -5.41 1.38
C THR A 166 17.26 -6.39 1.20
N PHE A 167 16.17 -6.19 1.94
CA PHE A 167 14.96 -7.02 1.88
C PHE A 167 13.74 -6.17 1.52
N PRO A 168 12.70 -6.78 0.92
CA PRO A 168 11.47 -6.07 0.65
C PRO A 168 10.87 -5.49 1.93
N GLY A 169 10.68 -4.18 1.97
CA GLY A 169 10.19 -3.46 3.15
C GLY A 169 11.29 -2.97 4.10
N GLY A 170 12.57 -3.06 3.71
CA GLY A 170 13.71 -2.52 4.43
C GLY A 170 14.34 -3.45 5.47
N ALA A 171 15.44 -3.02 6.04
CA ALA A 171 16.29 -3.82 6.95
C ALA A 171 15.56 -4.36 8.20
N GLY A 172 14.53 -3.65 8.68
CA GLY A 172 13.71 -4.08 9.82
C GLY A 172 12.76 -5.26 9.54
N LYS A 173 12.70 -5.76 8.31
CA LYS A 173 11.83 -6.87 7.87
C LYS A 173 12.59 -8.17 7.64
N TRP A 174 13.72 -8.36 8.33
CA TRP A 174 14.51 -9.59 8.29
C TRP A 174 13.65 -10.83 8.61
N ARG A 175 13.84 -11.90 7.86
CA ARG A 175 13.24 -13.21 8.10
C ARG A 175 14.31 -14.27 8.31
N LYS A 176 14.06 -15.23 9.21
CA LYS A 176 14.99 -16.33 9.50
C LYS A 176 15.37 -17.15 8.26
N GLU A 177 14.49 -17.21 7.26
CA GLU A 177 14.74 -17.93 6.01
C GLU A 177 15.90 -17.33 5.19
N TYR A 178 16.21 -16.05 5.40
CA TYR A 178 17.30 -15.35 4.71
C TYR A 178 18.68 -15.65 5.30
N SER A 179 18.74 -16.34 6.44
CA SER A 179 20.00 -16.71 7.13
C SER A 179 20.44 -18.15 6.83
N LYS A 180 19.74 -18.86 5.97
CA LYS A 180 20.05 -20.23 5.52
C LYS A 180 20.68 -20.22 4.12
#